data_b76ddeb17a577c94f8592985b4d17510
#
_entry.id   b76ddeb17a577c94f8592985b4d17510
#
_cell.length_a   1.000
_cell.length_b   1.000
_cell.length_c   1.000
_cell.angle_alpha   90.00
_cell.angle_beta   90.00
_cell.angle_gamma   90.00
#
_symmetry.space_group_name_H-M   'P 1'
#
loop_
_entity.id
_entity.type
_entity.pdbx_description
1 polymer ?
#
loop_
_entity_poly.entity_id
_entity_poly.type
_entity_poly.pdbx_seq_one_letter_code
_entity_poly.pdbx_strand_id
1 'polypeptide(L)'
;MKRISIKNSLNIILATSLLVSCSASNDTTDTLADGSHAVKLEMRVGVSAGVVTDSRELDTWDGAQQVNDMRIYVFRCPAEKKGTSEEAYTYCAPVETEAAKKGYYTVDAFDNREPYYSAEHQNMPEQHSYTIEPYLQNGYYYQFLAIGRDDKYVTNKVLTEPKFTENVTKLEDARIALTEQAKNSAKLGILNTTELFSGILQDEKTHEEAPVLVTEETKYFHRTLTASRNVAGLMIYVENIPAQVESNAAGDVSTVTFTPTSLSVVATGITTETLIRQKQAPADADSLTYQTLGTIDLTPSNGWTVDATENIFKRAEDSQKGWKENSYMISNFMMPTPEGKMQKSKNSAENETTFYLHYTDGTHHRYDNIRKSTTTGDKFKFPIEANHLYCLGAKSKTVNQPYDLKEYYEPVMTDVNIEIEPAFEKRHDFITE
;
A
#
# COMPACT_ATOMS: atom_id res chain seq x y z
N MET A 1 -49.74 54.51 -7.81
CA MET A 1 -50.57 54.37 -9.01
C MET A 1 -49.81 53.69 -10.11
N LYS A 2 -50.11 52.48 -10.47
CA LYS A 2 -50.28 51.81 -11.75
C LYS A 2 -50.29 50.31 -11.51
N ARG A 3 -51.43 49.72 -11.68
CA ARG A 3 -51.62 48.28 -11.75
C ARG A 3 -50.93 47.73 -13.03
N ILE A 4 -50.24 46.63 -12.96
CA ILE A 4 -49.93 45.81 -14.12
C ILE A 4 -50.38 44.37 -13.84
N SER A 5 -51.20 43.92 -14.75
CA SER A 5 -51.95 42.69 -14.83
C SER A 5 -51.01 41.47 -15.07
N ILE A 6 -51.24 40.41 -14.34
CA ILE A 6 -50.65 39.11 -14.57
C ILE A 6 -51.53 38.37 -15.57
N LYS A 7 -50.97 38.06 -16.75
CA LYS A 7 -51.59 37.14 -17.71
C LYS A 7 -51.04 35.74 -17.45
N ASN A 8 -51.93 34.83 -17.10
CA ASN A 8 -51.72 33.39 -17.09
C ASN A 8 -51.44 32.92 -18.52
N SER A 9 -50.27 32.29 -18.71
CA SER A 9 -50.02 31.48 -19.90
C SER A 9 -49.92 30.02 -19.47
N LEU A 10 -50.94 29.30 -19.83
CA LEU A 10 -51.09 27.86 -19.68
C LEU A 10 -50.23 27.19 -20.75
N ASN A 11 -49.10 26.65 -20.41
CA ASN A 11 -48.28 25.85 -21.33
C ASN A 11 -48.75 24.39 -21.23
N ILE A 12 -49.40 23.96 -22.26
CA ILE A 12 -49.73 22.56 -22.52
C ILE A 12 -48.41 21.87 -22.92
N ILE A 13 -47.94 20.98 -22.06
CA ILE A 13 -46.84 20.08 -22.38
C ILE A 13 -47.39 18.96 -23.24
N LEU A 14 -47.10 19.02 -24.51
CA LEU A 14 -47.38 17.94 -25.46
C LEU A 14 -46.35 16.84 -25.24
N ALA A 15 -46.75 15.75 -24.59
CA ALA A 15 -45.95 14.55 -24.46
C ALA A 15 -45.83 13.87 -25.83
N THR A 16 -44.77 14.18 -26.56
CA THR A 16 -44.36 13.38 -27.71
C THR A 16 -43.68 12.13 -27.20
N SER A 17 -44.42 11.01 -27.24
CA SER A 17 -43.87 9.66 -27.12
C SER A 17 -42.95 9.42 -28.31
N LEU A 18 -41.63 9.58 -28.07
CA LEU A 18 -40.62 9.06 -28.94
C LEU A 18 -40.67 7.53 -28.83
N LEU A 19 -41.36 6.91 -29.78
CA LEU A 19 -41.12 5.51 -30.12
C LEU A 19 -39.66 5.40 -30.53
N VAL A 20 -38.82 5.03 -29.61
CA VAL A 20 -37.47 4.50 -29.94
C VAL A 20 -37.73 3.19 -30.67
N SER A 21 -37.72 3.30 -31.99
CA SER A 21 -37.56 2.15 -32.85
C SER A 21 -36.29 1.44 -32.39
N CYS A 22 -36.44 0.31 -31.70
CA CYS A 22 -35.41 -0.70 -31.61
C CYS A 22 -35.16 -1.14 -33.04
N SER A 23 -34.20 -0.54 -33.73
CA SER A 23 -33.53 -1.19 -34.82
C SER A 23 -32.88 -2.41 -34.17
N ALA A 24 -33.41 -3.61 -34.49
CA ALA A 24 -32.69 -4.83 -34.27
C ALA A 24 -31.39 -4.71 -35.07
N SER A 25 -30.31 -4.23 -34.41
CA SER A 25 -28.97 -4.45 -34.89
C SER A 25 -28.84 -5.97 -34.93
N ASN A 26 -28.57 -6.48 -36.09
CA ASN A 26 -28.09 -7.86 -36.24
C ASN A 26 -26.86 -7.98 -35.34
N ASP A 27 -27.08 -8.47 -34.13
CA ASP A 27 -26.04 -8.90 -33.20
C ASP A 27 -25.37 -10.15 -33.79
N THR A 28 -24.60 -9.95 -34.82
CA THR A 28 -23.52 -10.89 -35.11
C THR A 28 -22.55 -10.71 -33.96
N THR A 29 -22.71 -11.53 -32.92
CA THR A 29 -21.66 -11.70 -31.89
C THR A 29 -20.39 -12.00 -32.65
N ASP A 30 -19.45 -11.05 -32.69
CA ASP A 30 -18.12 -11.24 -33.23
C ASP A 30 -17.44 -12.34 -32.39
N THR A 31 -17.62 -13.59 -32.85
CA THR A 31 -16.98 -14.74 -32.23
C THR A 31 -15.65 -14.94 -32.93
N LEU A 32 -14.57 -14.93 -32.16
CA LEU A 32 -13.23 -15.18 -32.70
C LEU A 32 -13.07 -16.65 -33.11
N ALA A 33 -12.04 -16.93 -33.90
CA ALA A 33 -11.75 -18.26 -34.40
C ALA A 33 -11.50 -19.32 -33.30
N ASP A 34 -11.15 -18.89 -32.10
CA ASP A 34 -10.96 -19.73 -30.90
C ASP A 34 -12.25 -19.95 -30.09
N GLY A 35 -13.39 -19.45 -30.58
CA GLY A 35 -14.68 -19.55 -29.91
C GLY A 35 -14.93 -18.51 -28.80
N SER A 36 -14.04 -17.58 -28.63
CA SER A 36 -14.26 -16.47 -27.67
C SER A 36 -15.21 -15.41 -28.27
N HIS A 37 -16.02 -14.80 -27.42
CA HIS A 37 -16.97 -13.74 -27.81
C HIS A 37 -16.88 -12.56 -26.83
N ALA A 38 -17.30 -11.40 -27.31
CA ALA A 38 -17.32 -10.19 -26.49
C ALA A 38 -18.34 -10.32 -25.36
N VAL A 39 -17.90 -10.09 -24.12
CA VAL A 39 -18.73 -10.08 -22.94
C VAL A 39 -18.59 -8.72 -22.24
N LYS A 40 -19.70 -8.01 -22.08
CA LYS A 40 -19.69 -6.73 -21.39
C LYS A 40 -19.56 -6.95 -19.89
N LEU A 41 -18.43 -6.53 -19.30
CA LEU A 41 -18.21 -6.51 -17.87
C LEU A 41 -18.29 -5.07 -17.35
N GLU A 42 -19.25 -4.81 -16.50
CA GLU A 42 -19.33 -3.58 -15.73
C GLU A 42 -18.83 -3.85 -14.31
N MET A 43 -17.80 -3.11 -13.91
CA MET A 43 -17.17 -3.25 -12.62
C MET A 43 -17.26 -1.95 -11.83
N ARG A 44 -17.56 -2.05 -10.54
CA ARG A 44 -17.21 -0.99 -9.60
C ARG A 44 -15.82 -1.27 -9.09
N VAL A 45 -14.85 -0.54 -9.61
CA VAL A 45 -13.46 -0.64 -9.18
C VAL A 45 -13.23 0.39 -8.09
N GLY A 46 -12.82 -0.06 -6.91
CA GLY A 46 -12.57 0.79 -5.77
C GLY A 46 -11.29 0.46 -5.05
N VAL A 47 -10.77 1.45 -4.32
CA VAL A 47 -9.68 1.27 -3.37
C VAL A 47 -10.28 1.32 -1.97
N SER A 48 -10.15 0.23 -1.22
CA SER A 48 -10.53 0.23 0.18
C SER A 48 -9.51 1.02 0.97
N ALA A 49 -9.95 2.15 1.43
CA ALA A 49 -9.16 2.98 2.31
C ALA A 49 -9.13 2.46 3.76
N GLY A 50 -9.64 1.26 4.07
CA GLY A 50 -9.84 0.78 5.44
C GLY A 50 -10.88 1.61 6.21
N VAL A 51 -11.24 1.21 7.41
CA VAL A 51 -12.11 2.02 8.27
C VAL A 51 -11.35 3.28 8.68
N VAL A 52 -11.90 4.45 8.34
CA VAL A 52 -11.40 5.73 8.83
C VAL A 52 -11.64 5.78 10.33
N THR A 53 -10.67 5.39 11.12
CA THR A 53 -10.60 5.88 12.49
C THR A 53 -10.05 7.30 12.45
N ASP A 54 -10.37 8.14 13.43
CA ASP A 54 -9.89 9.54 13.51
C ASP A 54 -8.35 9.71 13.48
N SER A 55 -7.61 8.61 13.46
CA SER A 55 -6.15 8.53 13.39
C SER A 55 -5.55 8.71 11.99
N ARG A 56 -6.35 9.05 10.97
CA ARG A 56 -5.86 9.22 9.60
C ARG A 56 -5.33 10.61 9.29
N GLU A 57 -4.30 10.99 9.95
CA GLU A 57 -3.44 12.04 9.41
C GLU A 57 -2.06 11.51 9.05
N LEU A 58 -2.04 10.67 8.05
CA LEU A 58 -0.92 10.55 7.15
C LEU A 58 -0.89 11.75 6.17
N ASP A 59 -1.55 12.87 6.51
CA ASP A 59 -1.57 14.11 5.72
C ASP A 59 -0.19 14.75 5.53
N THR A 60 0.81 14.26 6.24
CA THR A 60 2.20 14.65 6.02
C THR A 60 2.94 13.67 5.12
N TRP A 61 2.26 12.66 4.60
CA TRP A 61 2.78 11.73 3.64
C TRP A 61 2.27 12.13 2.25
N ASP A 62 3.10 12.83 1.53
CA ASP A 62 2.89 13.04 0.10
C ASP A 62 2.79 11.66 -0.56
N GLY A 63 1.59 11.29 -1.02
CA GLY A 63 1.34 10.02 -1.68
C GLY A 63 0.62 8.95 -0.87
N ALA A 64 0.31 9.17 0.40
CA ALA A 64 -0.50 8.23 1.15
C ALA A 64 -1.88 8.03 0.48
N GLN A 65 -2.15 6.81 0.03
CA GLN A 65 -3.39 6.37 -0.63
C GLN A 65 -3.63 6.95 -2.04
N GLN A 66 -2.58 7.25 -2.76
CA GLN A 66 -2.67 7.63 -4.15
C GLN A 66 -2.60 6.39 -5.04
N VAL A 67 -3.59 6.25 -5.90
CA VAL A 67 -3.56 5.29 -7.00
C VAL A 67 -3.68 6.08 -8.28
N ASN A 68 -2.61 6.12 -9.06
CA ASN A 68 -2.56 6.83 -10.34
C ASN A 68 -2.38 5.90 -11.53
N ASP A 69 -2.25 4.60 -11.30
CA ASP A 69 -2.17 3.55 -12.31
C ASP A 69 -2.93 2.33 -11.79
N MET A 70 -4.13 2.10 -12.32
CA MET A 70 -4.96 0.94 -12.01
C MET A 70 -5.05 0.05 -13.24
N ARG A 71 -4.67 -1.22 -13.09
CA ARG A 71 -4.62 -2.21 -14.16
C ARG A 71 -5.42 -3.44 -13.79
N ILE A 72 -6.12 -4.00 -14.76
CA ILE A 72 -6.94 -5.20 -14.60
C ILE A 72 -6.39 -6.31 -15.48
N TYR A 73 -6.04 -7.42 -14.85
CA TYR A 73 -5.54 -8.64 -15.47
C TYR A 73 -6.61 -9.73 -15.40
N VAL A 74 -6.66 -10.56 -16.44
CA VAL A 74 -7.67 -11.62 -16.56
C VAL A 74 -7.04 -12.97 -16.25
N PHE A 75 -7.74 -13.76 -15.43
CA PHE A 75 -7.37 -15.13 -15.11
C PHE A 75 -8.56 -16.06 -15.35
N ARG A 76 -8.32 -17.29 -15.80
CA ARG A 76 -9.38 -18.25 -16.07
C ARG A 76 -9.09 -19.64 -15.51
N CYS A 77 -10.16 -20.35 -15.17
CA CYS A 77 -10.14 -21.74 -14.73
C CYS A 77 -11.18 -22.52 -15.56
N PRO A 78 -10.86 -23.68 -16.16
CA PRO A 78 -11.85 -24.52 -16.82
C PRO A 78 -13.01 -24.88 -15.89
N ALA A 79 -14.25 -24.82 -16.38
CA ALA A 79 -15.44 -25.03 -15.54
C ALA A 79 -15.46 -26.42 -14.88
N GLU A 80 -14.96 -27.44 -15.57
CA GLU A 80 -14.87 -28.81 -15.05
C GLU A 80 -13.86 -28.97 -13.90
N LYS A 81 -12.93 -28.02 -13.76
CA LYS A 81 -11.94 -28.02 -12.66
C LYS A 81 -12.39 -27.24 -11.43
N LYS A 82 -13.43 -26.42 -11.56
CA LYS A 82 -13.95 -25.61 -10.46
C LYS A 82 -14.45 -26.48 -9.31
N GLY A 83 -13.95 -26.24 -8.08
CA GLY A 83 -14.27 -27.01 -6.90
C GLY A 83 -13.52 -28.34 -6.77
N THR A 84 -12.56 -28.62 -7.66
CA THR A 84 -11.69 -29.81 -7.57
C THR A 84 -10.30 -29.45 -7.04
N SER A 85 -9.48 -30.46 -6.74
CA SER A 85 -8.07 -30.26 -6.37
C SER A 85 -7.20 -29.69 -7.51
N GLU A 86 -7.71 -29.67 -8.73
CA GLU A 86 -7.04 -29.11 -9.90
C GLU A 86 -7.50 -27.67 -10.20
N GLU A 87 -8.32 -27.08 -9.36
CA GLU A 87 -8.77 -25.70 -9.53
C GLU A 87 -7.57 -24.75 -9.51
N ALA A 88 -7.31 -24.09 -10.61
CA ALA A 88 -6.28 -23.05 -10.72
C ALA A 88 -6.71 -22.02 -11.76
N TYR A 89 -6.67 -20.76 -11.36
CA TYR A 89 -6.91 -19.65 -12.28
C TYR A 89 -5.58 -19.25 -12.91
N THR A 90 -5.43 -19.47 -14.21
CA THR A 90 -4.23 -19.11 -14.95
C THR A 90 -4.44 -17.83 -15.75
N TYR A 91 -3.38 -17.03 -15.90
CA TYR A 91 -3.43 -15.78 -16.65
C TYR A 91 -3.89 -16.02 -18.10
N CYS A 92 -4.79 -15.18 -18.55
CA CYS A 92 -5.34 -15.14 -19.89
C CYS A 92 -5.07 -13.75 -20.49
N ALA A 93 -4.21 -13.68 -21.51
CA ALA A 93 -3.90 -12.41 -22.16
C ALA A 93 -5.14 -11.85 -22.87
N PRO A 94 -5.40 -10.52 -22.76
CA PRO A 94 -6.43 -9.87 -23.58
C PRO A 94 -6.14 -10.05 -25.08
N VAL A 95 -7.17 -10.14 -25.88
CA VAL A 95 -7.05 -10.27 -27.35
C VAL A 95 -7.31 -8.95 -28.09
N GLU A 96 -7.93 -7.98 -27.43
CA GLU A 96 -8.19 -6.65 -27.98
C GLU A 96 -6.89 -5.88 -28.20
N THR A 97 -6.77 -5.23 -29.34
CA THR A 97 -5.51 -4.67 -29.87
C THR A 97 -4.69 -3.87 -28.84
N GLU A 98 -5.30 -2.97 -28.11
CA GLU A 98 -4.56 -2.12 -27.15
C GLU A 98 -4.29 -2.85 -25.83
N ALA A 99 -5.26 -3.61 -25.31
CA ALA A 99 -5.07 -4.41 -24.10
C ALA A 99 -4.10 -5.57 -24.34
N ALA A 100 -4.12 -6.20 -25.51
CA ALA A 100 -3.21 -7.27 -25.89
C ALA A 100 -1.74 -6.83 -25.90
N LYS A 101 -1.45 -5.61 -26.41
CA LYS A 101 -0.09 -5.05 -26.38
C LYS A 101 0.44 -4.83 -24.96
N LYS A 102 -0.45 -4.52 -24.02
CA LYS A 102 -0.10 -4.26 -22.62
C LYS A 102 -0.17 -5.52 -21.75
N GLY A 103 -1.03 -6.49 -22.11
CA GLY A 103 -1.36 -7.64 -21.28
C GLY A 103 -2.38 -7.35 -20.18
N TYR A 104 -3.03 -6.18 -20.18
CA TYR A 104 -4.00 -5.76 -19.19
C TYR A 104 -4.92 -4.64 -19.70
N TYR A 105 -6.04 -4.44 -19.01
CA TYR A 105 -6.92 -3.29 -19.20
C TYR A 105 -6.52 -2.17 -18.23
N THR A 106 -6.48 -0.92 -18.72
CA THR A 106 -6.19 0.27 -17.91
C THR A 106 -7.49 0.89 -17.46
N VAL A 107 -7.58 1.27 -16.18
CA VAL A 107 -8.71 2.05 -15.63
C VAL A 107 -8.27 3.51 -15.52
N ASP A 108 -8.58 4.31 -16.52
CA ASP A 108 -8.09 5.70 -16.63
C ASP A 108 -8.67 6.64 -15.54
N ALA A 109 -9.81 6.25 -14.95
CA ALA A 109 -10.45 7.02 -13.88
C ALA A 109 -9.55 7.20 -12.63
N PHE A 110 -8.57 6.33 -12.44
CA PHE A 110 -7.58 6.43 -11.35
C PHE A 110 -6.33 7.22 -11.72
N ASP A 111 -6.27 7.82 -12.91
CA ASP A 111 -5.20 8.75 -13.26
C ASP A 111 -5.43 10.11 -12.59
N ASN A 112 -5.57 10.10 -11.29
CA ASN A 112 -5.82 11.27 -10.48
C ASN A 112 -4.53 11.64 -9.72
N ARG A 113 -4.03 12.86 -9.95
CA ARG A 113 -2.84 13.41 -9.29
C ARG A 113 -3.17 14.13 -7.99
N GLU A 114 -4.45 14.36 -7.74
CA GLU A 114 -4.91 14.95 -6.50
C GLU A 114 -5.00 13.87 -5.44
N PRO A 115 -4.58 14.15 -4.20
CA PRO A 115 -4.82 13.25 -3.10
C PRO A 115 -6.32 12.94 -3.00
N TYR A 116 -6.69 11.70 -2.95
CA TYR A 116 -8.09 11.25 -2.87
C TYR A 116 -8.86 11.84 -1.68
N TYR A 117 -8.16 12.27 -0.64
CA TYR A 117 -8.75 12.89 0.54
C TYR A 117 -8.94 14.39 0.36
N SER A 118 -10.02 14.78 -0.31
CA SER A 118 -10.62 16.09 -0.07
C SER A 118 -11.44 16.06 1.21
N ALA A 119 -11.66 17.21 1.85
CA ALA A 119 -12.54 17.33 3.01
C ALA A 119 -13.95 16.77 2.79
N GLU A 120 -14.37 16.63 1.53
CA GLU A 120 -15.67 16.12 1.10
C GLU A 120 -15.72 14.58 1.04
N HIS A 121 -14.58 13.89 0.92
CA HIS A 121 -14.51 12.43 0.69
C HIS A 121 -13.85 11.66 1.85
N GLN A 122 -13.70 12.27 3.01
CA GLN A 122 -12.96 11.73 4.16
C GLN A 122 -13.37 10.33 4.63
N ASN A 123 -14.53 9.84 4.21
CA ASN A 123 -15.13 8.60 4.73
C ASN A 123 -15.61 7.63 3.64
N MET A 124 -15.32 7.88 2.37
CA MET A 124 -15.77 6.99 1.30
C MET A 124 -14.59 6.38 0.55
N PRO A 125 -14.57 5.07 0.35
CA PRO A 125 -13.62 4.45 -0.57
C PRO A 125 -13.84 5.03 -1.96
N GLU A 126 -12.74 5.32 -2.67
CA GLU A 126 -12.82 5.73 -4.07
C GLU A 126 -13.39 4.57 -4.88
N GLN A 127 -14.49 4.82 -5.58
CA GLN A 127 -15.12 3.84 -6.45
C GLN A 127 -15.47 4.48 -7.78
N HIS A 128 -15.01 3.85 -8.86
CA HIS A 128 -15.34 4.25 -10.21
C HIS A 128 -16.06 3.12 -10.94
N SER A 129 -17.15 3.45 -11.63
CA SER A 129 -17.77 2.50 -12.56
C SER A 129 -16.89 2.40 -13.81
N TYR A 130 -16.48 1.21 -14.15
CA TYR A 130 -15.64 0.93 -15.29
C TYR A 130 -16.22 -0.22 -16.10
N THR A 131 -16.26 -0.04 -17.43
CA THR A 131 -16.77 -1.05 -18.33
C THR A 131 -15.68 -1.49 -19.29
N ILE A 132 -15.50 -2.79 -19.40
CA ILE A 132 -14.69 -3.43 -20.46
C ILE A 132 -15.54 -4.45 -21.21
N GLU A 133 -15.13 -4.78 -22.40
CA GLU A 133 -15.75 -5.79 -23.24
C GLU A 133 -14.70 -6.84 -23.66
N PRO A 134 -14.19 -7.65 -22.71
CA PRO A 134 -13.20 -8.65 -23.01
C PRO A 134 -13.79 -9.76 -23.88
N TYR A 135 -12.98 -10.30 -24.79
CA TYR A 135 -13.31 -11.53 -25.49
C TYR A 135 -13.01 -12.72 -24.58
N LEU A 136 -14.07 -13.39 -24.14
CA LEU A 136 -14.00 -14.50 -23.19
C LEU A 136 -14.48 -15.80 -23.83
N GLN A 137 -13.82 -16.89 -23.52
CA GLN A 137 -14.11 -18.21 -24.03
C GLN A 137 -15.16 -18.92 -23.18
N ASN A 138 -16.09 -19.63 -23.80
CA ASN A 138 -17.11 -20.44 -23.12
C ASN A 138 -16.48 -21.57 -22.30
N GLY A 139 -17.15 -21.99 -21.24
CA GLY A 139 -16.75 -23.14 -20.42
C GLY A 139 -15.64 -22.83 -19.41
N TYR A 140 -15.37 -21.55 -19.15
CA TYR A 140 -14.39 -21.11 -18.15
C TYR A 140 -15.03 -20.23 -17.09
N TYR A 141 -14.54 -20.35 -15.86
CA TYR A 141 -14.70 -19.33 -14.84
C TYR A 141 -13.60 -18.28 -15.00
N TYR A 142 -13.97 -17.01 -14.96
CA TYR A 142 -13.05 -15.88 -15.05
C TYR A 142 -12.95 -15.14 -13.73
N GLN A 143 -11.73 -14.81 -13.34
CA GLN A 143 -11.42 -13.93 -12.23
C GLN A 143 -10.58 -12.76 -12.76
N PHE A 144 -10.85 -11.57 -12.27
CA PHE A 144 -10.16 -10.36 -12.66
C PHE A 144 -9.36 -9.84 -11.47
N LEU A 145 -8.08 -9.57 -11.68
CA LEU A 145 -7.16 -9.03 -10.70
C LEU A 145 -6.91 -7.56 -11.00
N ALA A 146 -7.30 -6.67 -10.10
CA ALA A 146 -6.85 -5.28 -10.15
C ALA A 146 -5.54 -5.11 -9.40
N ILE A 147 -4.65 -4.30 -9.96
CA ILE A 147 -3.41 -3.86 -9.33
C ILE A 147 -3.36 -2.34 -9.43
N GLY A 148 -3.36 -1.68 -8.29
CA GLY A 148 -3.28 -0.23 -8.15
C GLY A 148 -1.89 0.20 -7.65
N ARG A 149 -1.32 1.24 -8.28
CA ARG A 149 0.01 1.78 -7.98
C ARG A 149 -0.01 3.30 -8.03
N ASP A 150 0.95 3.95 -7.39
CA ASP A 150 1.15 5.40 -7.41
C ASP A 150 2.39 5.85 -8.21
N ASP A 151 3.06 4.93 -8.89
CA ASP A 151 4.35 5.16 -9.54
C ASP A 151 4.26 5.44 -11.06
N LYS A 152 3.09 5.76 -11.62
CA LYS A 152 2.90 5.99 -13.06
C LYS A 152 3.88 7.03 -13.63
N TYR A 153 4.12 8.09 -12.86
CA TYR A 153 4.95 9.22 -13.28
C TYR A 153 6.37 9.20 -12.72
N VAL A 154 6.72 8.16 -11.97
CA VAL A 154 8.06 8.02 -11.38
C VAL A 154 9.01 7.41 -12.40
N THR A 155 10.10 8.11 -12.71
CA THR A 155 11.12 7.64 -13.65
C THR A 155 11.85 6.41 -13.15
N ASN A 156 12.21 6.40 -11.87
CA ASN A 156 12.93 5.29 -11.24
C ASN A 156 11.94 4.44 -10.45
N LYS A 157 11.24 3.54 -11.13
CA LYS A 157 10.25 2.68 -10.51
C LYS A 157 10.85 1.81 -9.43
N VAL A 158 10.21 1.77 -8.27
CA VAL A 158 10.61 0.95 -7.12
C VAL A 158 10.10 -0.48 -7.25
N LEU A 159 8.90 -0.65 -7.81
CA LEU A 159 8.26 -1.95 -7.99
C LEU A 159 8.43 -2.47 -9.42
N THR A 160 8.64 -3.77 -9.55
CA THR A 160 8.67 -4.43 -10.87
C THR A 160 7.29 -4.40 -11.52
N GLU A 161 7.27 -4.49 -12.86
CA GLU A 161 6.04 -4.81 -13.58
C GLU A 161 5.70 -6.30 -13.35
N PRO A 162 4.42 -6.65 -13.10
CA PRO A 162 4.01 -8.03 -13.05
C PRO A 162 4.34 -8.74 -14.37
N LYS A 163 4.94 -9.93 -14.29
CA LYS A 163 5.24 -10.75 -15.47
C LYS A 163 4.34 -11.98 -15.46
N PHE A 164 3.27 -11.90 -16.21
CA PHE A 164 2.34 -13.01 -16.37
C PHE A 164 2.55 -13.70 -17.70
N THR A 165 2.69 -15.02 -17.65
CA THR A 165 2.79 -15.88 -18.83
C THR A 165 1.45 -16.57 -19.03
N GLU A 166 0.90 -16.44 -20.25
CA GLU A 166 -0.40 -16.97 -20.60
C GLU A 166 -0.47 -18.50 -20.37
N ASN A 167 -1.58 -18.94 -19.76
CA ASN A 167 -1.86 -20.33 -19.36
C ASN A 167 -0.82 -20.97 -18.41
N VAL A 168 0.13 -20.20 -17.88
CA VAL A 168 1.19 -20.68 -16.99
C VAL A 168 1.11 -20.02 -15.62
N THR A 169 1.11 -18.69 -15.59
CA THR A 169 1.09 -17.96 -14.31
C THR A 169 -0.26 -18.13 -13.63
N LYS A 170 -0.26 -18.68 -12.44
CA LYS A 170 -1.47 -18.84 -11.64
C LYS A 170 -1.74 -17.57 -10.81
N LEU A 171 -3.01 -17.31 -10.52
CA LEU A 171 -3.43 -16.16 -9.71
C LEU A 171 -2.81 -16.19 -8.29
N GLU A 172 -2.71 -17.37 -7.70
CA GLU A 172 -2.07 -17.55 -6.39
C GLU A 172 -0.56 -17.28 -6.40
N ASP A 173 0.10 -17.43 -7.56
CA ASP A 173 1.54 -17.20 -7.72
C ASP A 173 1.86 -15.77 -8.23
N ALA A 174 0.82 -14.97 -8.50
CA ALA A 174 0.98 -13.60 -8.98
C ALA A 174 1.72 -12.75 -7.94
N ARG A 175 2.88 -12.19 -8.33
CA ARG A 175 3.75 -11.46 -7.41
C ARG A 175 4.29 -10.15 -7.99
N ILE A 176 4.64 -9.23 -7.10
CA ILE A 176 5.37 -8.00 -7.40
C ILE A 176 6.58 -7.93 -6.48
N ALA A 177 7.71 -7.50 -7.01
CA ALA A 177 8.96 -7.39 -6.28
C ALA A 177 9.53 -5.97 -6.36
N LEU A 178 10.47 -5.65 -5.48
CA LEU A 178 11.32 -4.48 -5.62
C LEU A 178 12.21 -4.63 -6.86
N THR A 179 12.42 -3.54 -7.59
CA THR A 179 13.36 -3.54 -8.71
C THR A 179 14.80 -3.71 -8.22
N GLU A 180 15.69 -4.21 -9.07
CA GLU A 180 17.11 -4.29 -8.74
C GLU A 180 17.71 -2.90 -8.44
N GLN A 181 17.21 -1.85 -9.09
CA GLN A 181 17.59 -0.48 -8.78
C GLN A 181 17.18 -0.09 -7.36
N ALA A 182 15.94 -0.40 -6.93
CA ALA A 182 15.49 -0.15 -5.56
C ALA A 182 16.34 -0.91 -4.53
N LYS A 183 16.61 -2.20 -4.77
CA LYS A 183 17.48 -3.02 -3.91
C LYS A 183 18.91 -2.50 -3.82
N ASN A 184 19.46 -2.01 -4.93
CA ASN A 184 20.81 -1.45 -4.96
C ASN A 184 20.87 -0.06 -4.33
N SER A 185 19.87 0.80 -4.57
CA SER A 185 19.77 2.11 -3.92
C SER A 185 19.63 1.97 -2.40
N ALA A 186 18.93 0.96 -1.94
CA ALA A 186 18.78 0.65 -0.52
C ALA A 186 20.11 0.35 0.18
N LYS A 187 21.09 -0.25 -0.52
CA LYS A 187 22.44 -0.49 0.03
C LYS A 187 23.28 0.77 0.19
N LEU A 188 22.92 1.84 -0.53
CA LEU A 188 23.65 3.11 -0.57
C LEU A 188 22.88 4.27 0.08
N GLY A 189 21.64 4.03 0.50
CA GLY A 189 20.76 5.06 1.02
C GLY A 189 19.49 4.49 1.64
N ILE A 190 18.36 5.20 1.46
CA ILE A 190 17.07 4.85 2.03
C ILE A 190 16.33 3.93 1.07
N LEU A 191 15.84 2.80 1.57
CA LEU A 191 14.90 1.96 0.85
C LEU A 191 13.52 2.62 0.89
N ASN A 192 13.09 3.18 -0.24
CA ASN A 192 11.74 3.67 -0.41
C ASN A 192 10.91 2.62 -1.15
N THR A 193 9.76 2.26 -0.60
CA THR A 193 8.74 1.46 -1.28
C THR A 193 7.56 2.38 -1.58
N THR A 194 6.79 2.04 -2.58
CA THR A 194 5.60 2.80 -2.97
C THR A 194 4.34 2.06 -2.59
N GLU A 195 3.20 2.73 -2.56
CA GLU A 195 1.92 2.10 -2.31
C GLU A 195 1.58 1.10 -3.42
N LEU A 196 1.04 -0.02 -3.00
CA LEU A 196 0.59 -1.11 -3.85
C LEU A 196 -0.76 -1.61 -3.33
N PHE A 197 -1.73 -1.68 -4.21
CA PHE A 197 -3.07 -2.17 -3.92
C PHE A 197 -3.41 -3.32 -4.85
N SER A 198 -4.20 -4.28 -4.37
CA SER A 198 -4.78 -5.30 -5.23
C SER A 198 -6.14 -5.75 -4.75
N GLY A 199 -6.93 -6.25 -5.68
CA GLY A 199 -8.23 -6.83 -5.43
C GLY A 199 -8.65 -7.77 -6.55
N ILE A 200 -9.62 -8.63 -6.26
CA ILE A 200 -10.23 -9.54 -7.22
C ILE A 200 -11.74 -9.32 -7.26
N LEU A 201 -12.41 -9.87 -8.28
CA LEU A 201 -13.87 -9.77 -8.38
C LEU A 201 -14.55 -10.37 -7.16
N GLN A 202 -15.51 -9.61 -6.63
CA GLN A 202 -16.31 -9.95 -5.47
C GLN A 202 -17.80 -9.81 -5.78
N ASP A 203 -18.59 -10.56 -5.09
CA ASP A 203 -20.03 -10.33 -5.02
C ASP A 203 -20.31 -9.03 -4.28
N GLU A 204 -21.21 -8.21 -4.81
CA GLU A 204 -21.51 -6.87 -4.27
C GLU A 204 -22.11 -6.91 -2.85
N LYS A 205 -22.77 -8.00 -2.48
CA LYS A 205 -23.49 -8.12 -1.21
C LYS A 205 -22.68 -8.85 -0.14
N THR A 206 -22.01 -9.95 -0.56
CA THR A 206 -21.26 -10.80 0.39
C THR A 206 -19.82 -10.37 0.55
N HIS A 207 -19.28 -9.58 -0.42
CA HIS A 207 -17.87 -9.22 -0.54
C HIS A 207 -16.92 -10.44 -0.65
N GLU A 208 -17.48 -11.60 -0.94
CA GLU A 208 -16.71 -12.82 -1.19
C GLU A 208 -16.23 -12.89 -2.64
N GLU A 209 -15.19 -13.65 -2.89
CA GLU A 209 -14.69 -13.90 -4.25
C GLU A 209 -15.81 -14.47 -5.13
N ALA A 210 -16.05 -13.83 -6.26
CA ALA A 210 -17.15 -14.18 -7.15
C ALA A 210 -16.68 -14.26 -8.62
N PRO A 211 -15.91 -15.30 -8.99
CA PRO A 211 -15.55 -15.54 -10.38
C PRO A 211 -16.81 -15.78 -11.22
N VAL A 212 -16.75 -15.41 -12.49
CA VAL A 212 -17.89 -15.49 -13.41
C VAL A 212 -17.73 -16.66 -14.39
N LEU A 213 -18.72 -17.54 -14.44
CA LEU A 213 -18.80 -18.56 -15.49
C LEU A 213 -19.28 -17.92 -16.79
N VAL A 214 -18.53 -18.11 -17.86
CA VAL A 214 -18.89 -17.66 -19.21
C VAL A 214 -19.46 -18.84 -20.00
N THR A 215 -20.65 -18.63 -20.56
CA THR A 215 -21.37 -19.54 -21.44
C THR A 215 -21.73 -18.81 -22.74
N GLU A 216 -22.23 -19.48 -23.73
CA GLU A 216 -22.70 -18.87 -25.00
C GLU A 216 -23.77 -17.79 -24.77
N GLU A 217 -24.52 -17.89 -23.68
CA GLU A 217 -25.57 -16.94 -23.32
C GLU A 217 -25.05 -15.74 -22.50
N THR A 218 -23.81 -15.80 -22.01
CA THR A 218 -23.23 -14.76 -21.15
C THR A 218 -22.82 -13.56 -21.98
N LYS A 219 -23.64 -12.51 -21.98
CA LYS A 219 -23.37 -11.25 -22.70
C LYS A 219 -22.97 -10.10 -21.77
N TYR A 220 -23.32 -10.21 -20.50
CA TYR A 220 -23.17 -9.15 -19.53
C TYR A 220 -23.06 -9.69 -18.11
N PHE A 221 -22.20 -9.09 -17.30
CA PHE A 221 -22.22 -9.25 -15.85
C PHE A 221 -21.73 -7.99 -15.14
N HIS A 222 -22.19 -7.83 -13.90
CA HIS A 222 -21.81 -6.74 -13.00
C HIS A 222 -21.16 -7.31 -11.75
N ARG A 223 -20.04 -6.71 -11.30
CA ARG A 223 -19.29 -7.14 -10.12
C ARG A 223 -18.61 -5.95 -9.45
N THR A 224 -18.20 -6.15 -8.20
CA THR A 224 -17.34 -5.21 -7.48
C THR A 224 -15.91 -5.74 -7.46
N LEU A 225 -14.96 -4.83 -7.56
CA LEU A 225 -13.54 -5.12 -7.46
C LEU A 225 -12.92 -4.11 -6.49
N THR A 226 -12.74 -4.50 -5.25
CA THR A 226 -12.17 -3.63 -4.21
C THR A 226 -10.72 -3.99 -3.97
N ALA A 227 -9.83 -3.08 -4.31
CA ALA A 227 -8.41 -3.23 -4.05
C ALA A 227 -8.07 -2.72 -2.65
N SER A 228 -7.35 -3.51 -1.86
CA SER A 228 -6.80 -3.10 -0.58
C SER A 228 -5.28 -3.20 -0.59
N ARG A 229 -4.63 -2.54 0.36
CA ARG A 229 -3.18 -2.35 0.34
C ARG A 229 -2.41 -3.64 0.54
N ASN A 230 -1.36 -3.84 -0.25
CA ASN A 230 -0.44 -5.00 -0.20
C ASN A 230 0.85 -4.71 0.56
N VAL A 231 1.08 -3.50 0.99
CA VAL A 231 2.24 -3.07 1.76
C VAL A 231 1.84 -2.65 3.16
N ALA A 232 2.78 -2.67 4.08
CA ALA A 232 2.63 -2.07 5.41
C ALA A 232 3.17 -0.64 5.41
N GLY A 233 2.65 0.20 6.30
CA GLY A 233 3.18 1.52 6.58
C GLY A 233 4.13 1.51 7.79
N LEU A 234 5.11 2.41 7.80
CA LEU A 234 5.95 2.73 8.94
C LEU A 234 5.85 4.23 9.21
N MET A 235 5.61 4.61 10.45
CA MET A 235 5.63 6.00 10.90
C MET A 235 6.43 6.10 12.19
N ILE A 236 7.51 6.88 12.18
CA ILE A 236 8.36 7.15 13.33
C ILE A 236 8.30 8.65 13.60
N TYR A 237 7.50 9.03 14.59
CA TYR A 237 7.34 10.42 15.02
C TYR A 237 7.96 10.60 16.40
N VAL A 238 9.09 11.28 16.46
CA VAL A 238 9.95 11.38 17.65
C VAL A 238 10.22 12.83 18.03
N GLU A 239 10.48 13.08 19.32
CA GLU A 239 10.92 14.37 19.86
C GLU A 239 12.09 14.20 20.83
N ASN A 240 12.73 15.30 21.18
CA ASN A 240 13.82 15.39 22.16
C ASN A 240 14.98 14.41 21.87
N ILE A 241 15.44 14.39 20.62
CA ILE A 241 16.54 13.51 20.19
C ILE A 241 17.79 13.84 21.03
N PRO A 242 18.43 12.86 21.71
CA PRO A 242 19.63 13.09 22.51
C PRO A 242 20.78 13.68 21.68
N ALA A 243 21.39 14.75 22.17
CA ALA A 243 22.52 15.41 21.51
C ALA A 243 23.86 14.73 21.77
N GLN A 244 23.95 13.94 22.84
CA GLN A 244 25.12 13.08 23.13
C GLN A 244 24.64 11.67 23.43
N VAL A 245 25.24 10.71 22.77
CA VAL A 245 24.96 9.28 22.93
C VAL A 245 26.25 8.49 23.06
N GLU A 246 26.19 7.32 23.69
CA GLU A 246 27.33 6.43 23.83
C GLU A 246 27.32 5.37 22.73
N SER A 247 28.48 5.11 22.12
CA SER A 247 28.61 4.06 21.11
C SER A 247 28.37 2.67 21.71
N ASN A 248 27.72 1.80 20.94
CA ASN A 248 27.48 0.40 21.31
C ASN A 248 27.70 -0.56 20.12
N ALA A 249 28.37 -0.11 19.07
CA ALA A 249 28.62 -0.96 17.91
C ALA A 249 29.54 -2.13 18.26
N ALA A 250 29.24 -3.30 17.72
CA ALA A 250 30.06 -4.48 17.90
C ALA A 250 31.47 -4.24 17.28
N GLY A 251 32.51 -4.21 18.10
CA GLY A 251 33.88 -3.93 17.67
C GLY A 251 34.46 -2.66 18.28
N ASP A 252 33.70 -1.83 18.92
CA ASP A 252 34.23 -0.71 19.69
C ASP A 252 34.96 -1.21 20.93
N VAL A 253 36.25 -0.87 21.00
CA VAL A 253 37.15 -1.31 22.09
C VAL A 253 36.83 -0.58 23.41
N SER A 254 36.13 0.53 23.31
CA SER A 254 35.66 1.35 24.45
C SER A 254 34.41 2.12 24.08
N THR A 255 33.53 2.32 25.04
CA THR A 255 32.37 3.21 24.89
C THR A 255 32.84 4.64 24.67
N VAL A 256 32.40 5.26 23.60
CA VAL A 256 32.73 6.65 23.23
C VAL A 256 31.44 7.45 23.22
N THR A 257 31.43 8.57 23.96
CA THR A 257 30.34 9.56 23.86
C THR A 257 30.54 10.43 22.63
N PHE A 258 29.53 10.55 21.78
CA PHE A 258 29.58 11.37 20.56
C PHE A 258 28.28 12.12 20.32
N THR A 259 28.37 13.17 19.49
CA THR A 259 27.20 13.93 19.02
C THR A 259 26.82 13.40 17.65
N PRO A 260 25.66 12.75 17.48
CA PRO A 260 25.27 12.23 16.19
C PRO A 260 24.99 13.36 15.18
N THR A 261 25.34 13.14 13.94
CA THR A 261 24.95 14.02 12.82
C THR A 261 23.68 13.49 12.11
N SER A 262 23.30 12.26 12.38
CA SER A 262 22.06 11.69 11.87
C SER A 262 21.46 10.64 12.81
N LEU A 263 20.13 10.54 12.72
CA LEU A 263 19.32 9.47 13.31
C LEU A 263 18.55 8.77 12.19
N SER A 264 18.74 7.48 12.06
CA SER A 264 18.06 6.66 11.05
C SER A 264 17.20 5.59 11.68
N VAL A 265 16.12 5.20 10.99
CA VAL A 265 15.41 3.96 11.25
C VAL A 265 15.98 2.90 10.33
N VAL A 266 16.52 1.85 10.93
CA VAL A 266 17.12 0.72 10.21
C VAL A 266 16.34 -0.54 10.51
N ALA A 267 16.15 -1.39 9.51
CA ALA A 267 15.50 -2.67 9.67
C ALA A 267 16.32 -3.82 9.09
N THR A 268 16.15 -5.00 9.66
CA THR A 268 16.68 -6.26 9.12
C THR A 268 15.52 -7.19 8.77
N GLY A 269 15.71 -8.08 7.80
CA GLY A 269 14.68 -9.04 7.42
C GLY A 269 13.54 -8.42 6.57
N ILE A 270 13.80 -7.31 5.89
CA ILE A 270 12.84 -6.72 4.95
C ILE A 270 12.71 -7.59 3.71
N THR A 271 11.53 -8.09 3.43
CA THR A 271 11.23 -8.87 2.23
C THR A 271 11.22 -8.01 0.98
N THR A 272 11.54 -8.61 -0.16
CA THR A 272 11.69 -7.88 -1.43
C THR A 272 10.54 -8.09 -2.39
N GLU A 273 9.58 -8.95 -2.06
CA GLU A 273 8.42 -9.24 -2.91
C GLU A 273 7.17 -9.63 -2.11
N THR A 274 6.02 -9.50 -2.74
CA THR A 274 4.72 -9.89 -2.17
C THR A 274 3.90 -10.68 -3.17
N LEU A 275 3.18 -11.68 -2.69
CA LEU A 275 2.08 -12.34 -3.40
C LEU A 275 0.87 -11.39 -3.42
N ILE A 276 0.39 -11.09 -4.61
CA ILE A 276 -0.59 -10.01 -4.80
C ILE A 276 -1.94 -10.38 -4.17
N ARG A 277 -2.41 -11.62 -4.37
CA ARG A 277 -3.69 -12.07 -3.84
C ARG A 277 -3.65 -12.29 -2.33
N GLN A 278 -2.61 -12.95 -1.82
CA GLN A 278 -2.47 -13.32 -0.41
C GLN A 278 -1.99 -12.14 0.44
N LYS A 279 -1.41 -11.09 -0.18
CA LYS A 279 -0.87 -9.90 0.50
C LYS A 279 0.18 -10.25 1.56
N GLN A 280 1.03 -11.20 1.24
CA GLN A 280 2.14 -11.67 2.07
C GLN A 280 3.33 -11.98 1.18
N ALA A 281 4.54 -12.03 1.73
CA ALA A 281 5.67 -12.49 0.96
C ALA A 281 5.55 -13.99 0.66
N PRO A 282 6.04 -14.45 -0.51
CA PRO A 282 6.16 -15.88 -0.77
C PRO A 282 7.17 -16.52 0.19
N ALA A 283 7.00 -17.82 0.46
CA ALA A 283 7.87 -18.56 1.38
C ALA A 283 9.35 -18.63 0.94
N ASP A 284 9.61 -18.40 -0.33
CA ASP A 284 10.94 -18.36 -0.96
C ASP A 284 11.44 -16.93 -1.22
N ALA A 285 10.77 -15.90 -0.66
CA ALA A 285 11.17 -14.51 -0.83
C ALA A 285 12.58 -14.25 -0.29
N ASP A 286 13.32 -13.42 -1.01
CA ASP A 286 14.56 -12.85 -0.51
C ASP A 286 14.30 -11.77 0.53
N SER A 287 15.23 -11.61 1.47
CA SER A 287 15.22 -10.48 2.39
C SER A 287 16.49 -9.66 2.31
N LEU A 288 16.33 -8.39 2.65
CA LEU A 288 17.43 -7.45 2.78
C LEU A 288 17.83 -7.32 4.25
N THR A 289 19.14 -7.24 4.50
CA THR A 289 19.69 -7.00 5.82
C THR A 289 20.16 -5.55 5.94
N TYR A 290 19.94 -4.94 7.09
CA TYR A 290 20.37 -3.57 7.39
C TYR A 290 19.91 -2.53 6.35
N GLN A 291 18.60 -2.37 6.22
CA GLN A 291 18.03 -1.36 5.35
C GLN A 291 17.65 -0.11 6.13
N THR A 292 18.13 1.04 5.69
CA THR A 292 17.67 2.33 6.19
C THR A 292 16.31 2.65 5.58
N LEU A 293 15.31 2.83 6.43
CA LEU A 293 13.93 3.15 6.04
C LEU A 293 13.65 4.66 6.08
N GLY A 294 14.50 5.43 6.75
CA GLY A 294 14.44 6.88 6.78
C GLY A 294 15.54 7.46 7.64
N THR A 295 15.88 8.71 7.41
CA THR A 295 16.97 9.42 8.12
C THR A 295 16.55 10.83 8.46
N ILE A 296 16.86 11.24 9.68
CA ILE A 296 16.84 12.62 10.15
C ILE A 296 18.28 13.12 10.07
N ASP A 297 18.54 14.13 9.24
CA ASP A 297 19.81 14.83 9.23
C ASP A 297 19.80 15.89 10.32
N LEU A 298 20.60 15.68 11.37
CA LEU A 298 20.66 16.51 12.58
C LEU A 298 21.63 17.69 12.47
N THR A 299 22.02 18.04 11.25
CA THR A 299 22.94 19.14 11.03
C THR A 299 22.27 20.53 11.15
N PRO A 300 23.03 21.58 11.47
CA PRO A 300 22.50 22.94 11.56
C PRO A 300 21.89 23.45 10.24
N SER A 301 22.35 22.95 9.10
CA SER A 301 21.80 23.26 7.76
C SER A 301 20.35 22.83 7.61
N ASN A 302 19.91 21.84 8.38
CA ASN A 302 18.53 21.36 8.43
C ASN A 302 17.72 21.90 9.61
N GLY A 303 18.20 23.00 10.22
CA GLY A 303 17.49 23.72 11.26
C GLY A 303 17.64 23.13 12.67
N TRP A 304 18.58 22.20 12.87
CA TRP A 304 18.84 21.63 14.19
C TRP A 304 19.94 22.38 14.93
N THR A 305 19.77 22.55 16.22
CA THR A 305 20.76 23.12 17.16
C THR A 305 20.87 22.24 18.39
N VAL A 306 22.03 22.23 19.04
CA VAL A 306 22.25 21.48 20.29
C VAL A 306 21.96 22.35 21.50
N ASP A 307 21.09 21.88 22.38
CA ASP A 307 20.98 22.38 23.74
C ASP A 307 21.82 21.52 24.67
N ALA A 308 22.99 22.04 25.06
CA ALA A 308 23.91 21.32 25.94
C ALA A 308 23.39 21.19 27.38
N THR A 309 22.46 22.05 27.79
CA THR A 309 21.88 22.01 29.15
C THR A 309 20.89 20.86 29.28
N GLU A 310 20.07 20.71 28.26
CA GLU A 310 19.06 19.66 28.19
C GLU A 310 19.56 18.37 27.54
N ASN A 311 20.72 18.42 26.93
CA ASN A 311 21.31 17.31 26.13
C ASN A 311 20.39 16.81 25.02
N ILE A 312 19.74 17.73 24.29
CA ILE A 312 18.87 17.41 23.17
C ILE A 312 19.20 18.24 21.93
N PHE A 313 18.77 17.72 20.78
CA PHE A 313 18.66 18.52 19.56
C PHE A 313 17.37 19.34 19.60
N LYS A 314 17.50 20.66 19.37
CA LYS A 314 16.38 21.59 19.24
C LYS A 314 16.10 21.96 17.79
N ARG A 315 14.81 22.05 17.48
CA ARG A 315 14.29 22.49 16.21
C ARG A 315 12.98 23.25 16.44
N ALA A 316 12.78 24.31 15.67
CA ALA A 316 11.51 25.04 15.69
C ALA A 316 10.34 24.15 15.23
N GLU A 317 9.16 24.46 15.74
CA GLU A 317 7.91 23.85 15.25
C GLU A 317 7.80 23.98 13.72
N ASP A 318 7.34 22.92 13.07
CA ASP A 318 6.95 22.95 11.67
C ASP A 318 5.42 22.94 11.57
N SER A 319 4.83 24.13 11.63
CA SER A 319 3.39 24.30 11.62
C SER A 319 2.74 23.87 10.29
N GLN A 320 3.48 23.90 9.18
CA GLN A 320 2.96 23.44 7.88
C GLN A 320 2.78 21.92 7.86
N LYS A 321 3.65 21.21 8.59
CA LYS A 321 3.56 19.76 8.75
C LYS A 321 2.82 19.36 10.03
N GLY A 322 2.44 20.34 10.85
CA GLY A 322 1.84 20.08 12.15
C GLY A 322 2.78 19.35 13.13
N TRP A 323 4.11 19.47 12.95
CA TRP A 323 5.09 18.87 13.84
C TRP A 323 5.36 19.78 15.03
N LYS A 324 5.48 19.19 16.21
CA LYS A 324 5.84 19.92 17.43
C LYS A 324 7.29 20.42 17.40
N GLU A 325 7.59 21.34 18.29
CA GLU A 325 8.96 21.74 18.58
C GLU A 325 9.82 20.52 18.93
N ASN A 326 11.07 20.50 18.48
CA ASN A 326 12.05 19.42 18.68
C ASN A 326 11.61 18.05 18.13
N SER A 327 10.57 17.99 17.32
CA SER A 327 10.07 16.75 16.75
C SER A 327 10.37 16.60 15.25
N TYR A 328 10.34 15.36 14.81
CA TYR A 328 10.48 15.00 13.39
C TYR A 328 9.79 13.67 13.10
N MET A 329 9.29 13.52 11.87
CA MET A 329 8.64 12.30 11.45
C MET A 329 9.38 11.66 10.26
N ILE A 330 9.61 10.36 10.38
CA ILE A 330 10.05 9.49 9.29
C ILE A 330 8.87 8.59 8.91
N SER A 331 8.64 8.42 7.64
CA SER A 331 7.61 7.52 7.14
C SER A 331 8.09 6.72 5.94
N ASN A 332 7.59 5.50 5.78
CA ASN A 332 7.92 4.63 4.66
C ASN A 332 6.88 3.52 4.47
N PHE A 333 6.95 2.79 3.36
CA PHE A 333 6.23 1.54 3.15
C PHE A 333 7.17 0.34 3.18
N MET A 334 6.62 -0.82 3.52
CA MET A 334 7.37 -2.08 3.62
C MET A 334 6.57 -3.21 2.98
N MET A 335 7.28 -4.14 2.34
CA MET A 335 6.67 -5.40 1.91
C MET A 335 6.32 -6.25 3.13
N PRO A 336 5.19 -6.97 3.12
CA PRO A 336 4.81 -7.85 4.21
C PRO A 336 5.78 -9.04 4.32
N THR A 337 5.91 -9.60 5.53
CA THR A 337 6.63 -10.85 5.75
C THR A 337 5.76 -12.06 5.35
N PRO A 338 6.35 -13.25 5.15
CA PRO A 338 5.57 -14.46 4.92
C PRO A 338 4.72 -14.85 6.12
N GLU A 339 3.56 -15.40 5.88
CA GLU A 339 2.74 -16.02 6.92
C GLU A 339 3.34 -17.36 7.35
N GLY A 340 3.42 -17.59 8.66
CA GLY A 340 3.90 -18.85 9.23
C GLY A 340 5.42 -19.03 9.26
N LYS A 341 5.87 -20.23 9.66
CA LYS A 341 7.32 -20.53 9.73
C LYS A 341 7.86 -20.78 8.34
N MET A 342 8.78 -19.96 7.89
CA MET A 342 9.51 -20.21 6.65
C MET A 342 10.24 -21.54 6.66
N GLN A 343 10.22 -22.24 5.53
CA GLN A 343 11.18 -23.31 5.30
C GLN A 343 12.55 -22.65 5.08
N LYS A 344 13.48 -22.92 5.97
CA LYS A 344 14.85 -22.40 5.88
C LYS A 344 15.51 -22.88 4.58
N SER A 345 15.48 -22.07 3.54
CA SER A 345 16.45 -22.14 2.48
C SER A 345 17.75 -21.48 2.94
N LYS A 346 18.89 -21.76 2.29
CA LYS A 346 20.21 -21.26 2.72
C LYS A 346 20.35 -19.73 2.82
N ASN A 347 19.39 -18.98 2.28
CA ASN A 347 19.33 -17.51 2.30
C ASN A 347 17.94 -17.00 2.74
N SER A 348 17.16 -17.83 3.44
CA SER A 348 15.78 -17.48 3.78
C SER A 348 15.74 -16.28 4.72
N ALA A 349 14.94 -15.30 4.31
CA ALA A 349 14.46 -14.24 5.18
C ALA A 349 13.92 -14.84 6.48
N GLU A 350 14.21 -14.21 7.59
CA GLU A 350 13.46 -14.47 8.80
C GLU A 350 12.03 -14.01 8.58
N ASN A 351 11.03 -14.74 9.13
CA ASN A 351 9.61 -14.38 9.01
C ASN A 351 9.25 -13.09 9.76
N GLU A 352 10.25 -12.42 10.30
CA GLU A 352 10.08 -11.32 11.22
C GLU A 352 11.17 -10.28 10.96
N THR A 353 10.75 -9.03 10.97
CA THR A 353 11.62 -7.86 10.82
C THR A 353 12.05 -7.37 12.20
N THR A 354 13.30 -6.94 12.33
CA THR A 354 13.80 -6.23 13.52
C THR A 354 14.08 -4.78 13.15
N PHE A 355 13.69 -3.84 13.99
CA PHE A 355 13.90 -2.42 13.81
C PHE A 355 14.88 -1.86 14.83
N TYR A 356 15.67 -0.86 14.38
CA TYR A 356 16.63 -0.15 15.21
C TYR A 356 16.53 1.36 14.96
N LEU A 357 16.73 2.15 16.03
CA LEU A 357 17.18 3.52 15.89
C LEU A 357 18.71 3.52 15.80
N HIS A 358 19.25 4.11 14.76
CA HIS A 358 20.68 4.16 14.49
C HIS A 358 21.17 5.59 14.52
N TYR A 359 21.94 5.93 15.55
CA TYR A 359 22.62 7.22 15.70
C TYR A 359 24.04 7.10 15.17
N THR A 360 24.51 8.08 14.39
CA THR A 360 25.88 8.10 13.90
C THR A 360 26.39 9.51 13.65
N ASP A 361 27.69 9.72 13.84
CA ASP A 361 28.45 10.88 13.38
C ASP A 361 29.27 10.57 12.10
N GLY A 362 29.10 9.37 11.53
CA GLY A 362 29.88 8.84 10.41
C GLY A 362 31.08 7.99 10.85
N THR A 363 31.49 8.05 12.11
CA THR A 363 32.60 7.29 12.68
C THR A 363 32.14 6.37 13.79
N HIS A 364 31.33 6.89 14.69
CA HIS A 364 30.77 6.15 15.81
C HIS A 364 29.32 5.81 15.54
N HIS A 365 28.88 4.69 16.12
CA HIS A 365 27.55 4.17 15.88
C HIS A 365 26.90 3.71 17.18
N ARG A 366 25.59 4.00 17.32
CA ARG A 366 24.73 3.46 18.36
C ARG A 366 23.47 2.88 17.73
N TYR A 367 23.11 1.67 18.14
CA TYR A 367 21.89 0.96 17.71
C TYR A 367 21.01 0.68 18.92
N ASP A 368 19.84 1.26 18.97
CA ASP A 368 18.82 1.00 19.98
C ASP A 368 17.73 0.13 19.37
N ASN A 369 17.46 -1.02 19.98
CA ASN A 369 16.43 -1.93 19.50
C ASN A 369 15.03 -1.32 19.71
N ILE A 370 14.21 -1.43 18.69
CA ILE A 370 12.80 -1.11 18.78
C ILE A 370 12.04 -2.39 19.16
N ARG A 371 11.19 -2.34 20.16
CA ARG A 371 10.48 -3.51 20.68
C ARG A 371 8.96 -3.35 20.66
N LYS A 372 8.26 -4.48 20.67
CA LYS A 372 6.81 -4.53 20.97
C LYS A 372 6.59 -4.37 22.47
N SER A 373 5.47 -3.79 22.87
CA SER A 373 5.04 -3.74 24.27
C SER A 373 4.46 -5.06 24.78
N THR A 374 4.36 -6.10 23.93
CA THR A 374 3.74 -7.36 24.31
C THR A 374 4.62 -8.19 25.24
N THR A 375 4.00 -8.87 26.22
CA THR A 375 4.68 -9.75 27.18
C THR A 375 4.97 -11.16 26.66
N THR A 376 4.46 -11.50 25.46
CA THR A 376 4.56 -12.84 24.88
C THR A 376 5.35 -12.83 23.58
N GLY A 377 6.24 -13.82 23.43
CA GLY A 377 7.08 -13.99 22.24
C GLY A 377 8.34 -13.12 22.24
N ASP A 378 9.04 -13.10 21.09
CA ASP A 378 10.22 -12.25 20.89
C ASP A 378 9.79 -10.79 20.73
N LYS A 379 10.20 -9.95 21.66
CA LYS A 379 9.80 -8.53 21.70
C LYS A 379 10.40 -7.70 20.56
N PHE A 380 11.49 -8.18 19.96
CA PHE A 380 12.24 -7.42 18.95
C PHE A 380 11.91 -7.83 17.51
N LYS A 381 11.11 -8.87 17.34
CA LYS A 381 10.75 -9.41 16.05
C LYS A 381 9.30 -9.10 15.68
N PHE A 382 9.11 -8.50 14.52
CA PHE A 382 7.83 -8.01 14.04
C PHE A 382 7.42 -8.78 12.77
N PRO A 383 6.30 -9.51 12.78
CA PRO A 383 5.66 -9.89 11.54
C PRO A 383 5.14 -8.60 10.86
N ILE A 384 5.52 -8.39 9.62
CA ILE A 384 5.01 -7.26 8.84
C ILE A 384 3.80 -7.74 8.06
N GLU A 385 2.64 -7.23 8.42
CA GLU A 385 1.38 -7.59 7.81
C GLU A 385 0.94 -6.50 6.82
N ALA A 386 0.47 -6.90 5.65
CA ALA A 386 -0.05 -5.97 4.66
C ALA A 386 -1.22 -5.16 5.25
N ASN A 387 -1.35 -3.91 4.82
CA ASN A 387 -2.39 -3.00 5.29
C ASN A 387 -2.33 -2.67 6.80
N HIS A 388 -1.18 -2.87 7.45
CA HIS A 388 -0.92 -2.46 8.85
C HIS A 388 0.03 -1.26 8.88
N LEU A 389 -0.12 -0.41 9.91
CA LEU A 389 0.77 0.72 10.17
C LEU A 389 1.55 0.45 11.46
N TYR A 390 2.86 0.51 11.36
CA TYR A 390 3.81 0.34 12.47
C TYR A 390 4.29 1.71 12.93
N CYS A 391 3.95 2.09 14.16
CA CYS A 391 4.18 3.44 14.66
C CYS A 391 5.06 3.48 15.90
N LEU A 392 5.99 4.45 15.93
CA LEU A 392 6.62 4.97 17.13
C LEU A 392 6.20 6.42 17.29
N GLY A 393 5.49 6.73 18.39
CA GLY A 393 4.76 7.98 18.53
C GLY A 393 3.45 8.00 17.74
N ALA A 394 2.61 8.98 17.96
CA ALA A 394 1.30 9.08 17.32
C ALA A 394 1.11 10.46 16.65
N LYS A 395 0.69 10.44 15.40
CA LYS A 395 0.33 11.65 14.65
C LYS A 395 -0.99 11.43 13.95
N SER A 396 -2.00 12.19 14.36
CA SER A 396 -3.33 12.17 13.75
C SER A 396 -3.99 13.55 13.87
N LYS A 397 -5.20 13.75 13.35
CA LYS A 397 -5.97 15.00 13.51
C LYS A 397 -6.21 15.37 14.97
N THR A 398 -6.41 14.35 15.78
CA THR A 398 -6.77 14.51 17.20
C THR A 398 -5.60 14.25 18.13
N VAL A 399 -4.59 13.50 17.69
CA VAL A 399 -3.43 13.13 18.48
C VAL A 399 -2.16 13.63 17.82
N ASN A 400 -1.37 14.41 18.53
CA ASN A 400 -0.07 14.89 18.09
C ASN A 400 0.93 14.65 19.24
N GLN A 401 1.39 13.40 19.34
CA GLN A 401 2.21 12.92 20.45
C GLN A 401 3.44 12.20 19.90
N PRO A 402 4.53 12.92 19.65
CA PRO A 402 5.80 12.29 19.32
C PRO A 402 6.30 11.46 20.51
N TYR A 403 7.10 10.45 20.19
CA TYR A 403 7.77 9.63 21.18
C TYR A 403 9.00 10.38 21.71
N ASP A 404 9.09 10.59 23.04
CA ASP A 404 10.19 11.32 23.67
C ASP A 404 11.42 10.41 23.80
N LEU A 405 12.42 10.65 22.96
CA LEU A 405 13.65 9.84 22.98
C LEU A 405 14.55 10.14 24.17
N LYS A 406 14.46 11.34 24.76
CA LYS A 406 15.24 11.70 25.96
C LYS A 406 14.72 10.97 27.19
N GLU A 407 13.41 10.87 27.35
CA GLU A 407 12.79 10.22 28.51
C GLU A 407 13.15 8.73 28.58
N TYR A 408 13.30 8.10 27.41
CA TYR A 408 13.61 6.67 27.29
C TYR A 408 15.10 6.38 27.03
N TYR A 409 15.95 7.42 26.94
CA TYR A 409 17.38 7.25 26.78
C TYR A 409 18.03 6.96 28.14
N GLU A 410 18.23 5.67 28.44
CA GLU A 410 19.13 5.25 29.52
C GLU A 410 20.46 4.73 28.94
N PRO A 411 21.62 5.10 29.52
CA PRO A 411 22.94 4.74 28.98
C PRO A 411 23.20 3.23 28.85
N VAL A 412 22.40 2.39 29.48
CA VAL A 412 22.70 0.95 29.64
C VAL A 412 21.70 0.02 28.96
N MET A 413 20.47 0.41 28.73
CA MET A 413 19.46 -0.45 28.05
C MET A 413 18.34 0.37 27.44
N THR A 414 18.39 0.64 26.16
CA THR A 414 17.31 1.36 25.49
C THR A 414 16.55 0.44 24.59
N ASP A 415 15.43 -0.02 25.09
CA ASP A 415 14.40 -0.66 24.28
C ASP A 415 13.34 0.38 23.96
N VAL A 416 13.20 0.77 22.73
CA VAL A 416 12.18 1.70 22.24
C VAL A 416 10.93 0.92 21.85
N ASN A 417 9.75 1.32 22.34
CA ASN A 417 8.50 0.64 22.00
C ASN A 417 7.93 1.14 20.67
N ILE A 418 7.66 0.25 19.74
CA ILE A 418 6.81 0.54 18.59
C ILE A 418 5.37 0.13 18.87
N GLU A 419 4.45 1.02 18.58
CA GLU A 419 3.04 0.71 18.47
C GLU A 419 2.75 0.18 17.08
N ILE A 420 1.97 -0.89 17.02
CA ILE A 420 1.41 -1.38 15.76
C ILE A 420 -0.01 -0.84 15.69
N GLU A 421 -0.21 0.17 14.86
CA GLU A 421 -1.54 0.67 14.59
C GLU A 421 -2.00 0.10 13.25
N PRO A 422 -2.98 -0.80 13.22
CA PRO A 422 -3.63 -1.16 11.98
C PRO A 422 -4.56 0.00 11.61
N ALA A 423 -3.99 1.09 11.15
CA ALA A 423 -4.73 2.25 10.63
C ALA A 423 -5.66 1.86 9.48
N PHE A 424 -5.73 0.60 9.23
CA PHE A 424 -6.37 0.05 8.10
C PHE A 424 -7.50 -0.90 8.50
N GLU A 425 -7.37 -1.73 9.51
CA GLU A 425 -8.46 -2.57 10.02
C GLU A 425 -8.46 -2.76 11.55
N LYS A 426 -7.32 -2.66 12.23
CA LYS A 426 -7.21 -2.80 13.70
C LYS A 426 -6.08 -1.95 14.26
N ARG A 427 -6.30 -1.37 15.44
CA ARG A 427 -5.31 -0.65 16.24
C ARG A 427 -4.80 -1.55 17.35
N HIS A 428 -3.48 -1.65 17.52
CA HIS A 428 -2.85 -2.27 18.68
C HIS A 428 -2.16 -1.19 19.50
N ASP A 429 -2.78 -0.81 20.60
CA ASP A 429 -2.19 0.15 21.53
C ASP A 429 -1.12 -0.54 22.38
N PHE A 430 0.01 0.11 22.53
CA PHE A 430 1.08 -0.30 23.41
C PHE A 430 1.13 0.63 24.62
N ILE A 431 1.21 0.04 25.78
CA ILE A 431 1.36 0.75 27.03
C ILE A 431 2.83 0.66 27.41
N THR A 432 3.46 1.82 27.66
CA THR A 432 4.75 1.89 28.32
C THR A 432 4.54 1.66 29.80
N GLU A 433 5.08 0.60 30.38
CA GLU A 433 5.37 0.52 31.81
C GLU A 433 6.77 1.06 32.07
#